data_69ed3596273c8a8e8d51ab5c8744fc7c
#
_entry.id   69ed3596273c8a8e8d51ab5c8744fc7c
#
_cell.length_a   1.000
_cell.length_b   1.000
_cell.length_c   1.000
_cell.angle_alpha   90.00
_cell.angle_beta   90.00
_cell.angle_gamma   90.00
#
_symmetry.space_group_name_H-M   'P 1'
#
loop_
_entity.id
_entity.type
_entity.pdbx_description
1 polymer ?
#
loop_
_entity_poly.entity_id
_entity_poly.type
_entity_poly.pdbx_seq_one_letter_code
_entity_poly.pdbx_strand_id
1 'polypeptide(L)'
;MSVATLIAITLGCIAWSLWIRRVTWSCRWEVAATLNIALQGVAVFLMSPWASETIGHVLYQLTGKWNVEDYIGHDAYIVAASAIVYNSLGRLQDDNAMQRSFKQYVERPATICIPVLLATFWMGNGAAVYRADFFQVPTDFWLSAYWILLCGTLLYLLGYDARAMLVLRRDPQSRKIANIYLFASVSGMLACATRIVTSLVPALQPIENGRLVWVFACACGAIFALASAHSWRIKTRWLTSSRH
;
A
#
# COMPACT_ATOMS: atom_id res chain seq x y z
N MET A 1 -6.52 -15.93 -14.13
CA MET A 1 -6.54 -16.01 -12.65
C MET A 1 -7.64 -15.07 -12.15
N SER A 2 -8.50 -15.50 -11.23
CA SER A 2 -9.55 -14.64 -10.68
C SER A 2 -8.96 -13.60 -9.71
N VAL A 3 -9.64 -12.46 -9.51
CA VAL A 3 -9.24 -11.45 -8.52
C VAL A 3 -9.18 -12.05 -7.11
N ALA A 4 -10.14 -12.91 -6.76
CA ALA A 4 -10.16 -13.62 -5.47
C ALA A 4 -8.90 -14.48 -5.26
N THR A 5 -8.41 -15.16 -6.31
CA THR A 5 -7.16 -15.94 -6.23
C THR A 5 -5.95 -15.05 -6.01
N LEU A 6 -5.88 -13.88 -6.67
CA LEU A 6 -4.82 -12.90 -6.48
C LEU A 6 -4.79 -12.39 -5.04
N ILE A 7 -5.95 -12.00 -4.50
CA ILE A 7 -6.11 -11.55 -3.13
C ILE A 7 -5.65 -12.64 -2.14
N ALA A 8 -6.13 -13.88 -2.31
CA ALA A 8 -5.78 -14.99 -1.42
C ALA A 8 -4.27 -15.28 -1.40
N ILE A 9 -3.62 -15.29 -2.57
CA ILE A 9 -2.16 -15.47 -2.67
C ILE A 9 -1.43 -14.33 -1.97
N THR A 10 -1.85 -13.09 -2.21
CA THR A 10 -1.21 -11.91 -1.59
C THR A 10 -1.34 -11.93 -0.08
N LEU A 11 -2.55 -12.20 0.45
CA LEU A 11 -2.76 -12.33 1.89
C LEU A 11 -1.97 -13.50 2.49
N GLY A 12 -1.83 -14.62 1.78
CA GLY A 12 -0.98 -15.74 2.17
C GLY A 12 0.51 -15.35 2.27
N CYS A 13 1.03 -14.62 1.28
CA CYS A 13 2.40 -14.09 1.30
C CYS A 13 2.62 -13.11 2.47
N ILE A 14 1.65 -12.23 2.71
CA ILE A 14 1.68 -11.26 3.82
C ILE A 14 1.66 -11.98 5.17
N ALA A 15 0.72 -12.91 5.38
CA ALA A 15 0.61 -13.68 6.62
C ALA A 15 1.90 -14.47 6.91
N TRP A 16 2.45 -15.13 5.90
CA TRP A 16 3.72 -15.83 6.01
C TRP A 16 4.89 -14.89 6.36
N SER A 17 4.94 -13.72 5.72
CA SER A 17 5.97 -12.71 6.02
C SER A 17 5.86 -12.18 7.45
N LEU A 18 4.66 -11.86 7.91
CA LEU A 18 4.42 -11.40 9.27
C LEU A 18 4.76 -12.47 10.31
N TRP A 19 4.45 -13.75 10.01
CA TRP A 19 4.86 -14.86 10.87
C TRP A 19 6.36 -14.95 11.05
N ILE A 20 7.13 -14.86 9.96
CA ILE A 20 8.60 -14.86 10.00
C ILE A 20 9.13 -13.65 10.77
N ARG A 21 8.49 -12.51 10.61
CA ARG A 21 8.90 -11.23 11.18
C ARG A 21 8.26 -10.93 12.54
N ARG A 22 7.57 -11.88 13.17
CA ARG A 22 6.84 -11.63 14.44
C ARG A 22 7.67 -11.00 15.55
N VAL A 23 8.98 -11.27 15.59
CA VAL A 23 9.91 -10.69 16.57
C VAL A 23 10.31 -9.24 16.26
N THR A 24 10.06 -8.76 15.05
CA THR A 24 10.48 -7.41 14.63
C THR A 24 9.54 -6.31 15.13
N TRP A 25 8.37 -6.66 15.70
CA TRP A 25 7.48 -5.69 16.34
C TRP A 25 8.14 -4.96 17.52
N SER A 26 9.05 -5.62 18.20
CA SER A 26 9.87 -5.03 19.29
C SER A 26 11.20 -4.46 18.82
N CYS A 27 11.49 -4.52 17.51
CA CYS A 27 12.75 -4.04 16.95
C CYS A 27 12.55 -2.66 16.30
N ARG A 28 13.06 -1.59 16.95
CA ARG A 28 12.90 -0.20 16.51
C ARG A 28 13.19 0.03 15.02
N TRP A 29 14.20 -0.63 14.47
CA TRP A 29 14.66 -0.44 13.10
C TRP A 29 13.91 -1.26 12.05
N GLU A 30 13.13 -2.24 12.48
CA GLU A 30 12.41 -3.16 11.59
C GLU A 30 10.87 -3.02 11.70
N VAL A 31 10.38 -2.37 12.76
CA VAL A 31 8.93 -2.25 13.01
C VAL A 31 8.21 -1.54 11.87
N ALA A 32 8.81 -0.50 11.27
CA ALA A 32 8.20 0.24 10.18
C ALA A 32 8.01 -0.62 8.92
N ALA A 33 8.99 -1.47 8.58
CA ALA A 33 8.84 -2.41 7.47
C ALA A 33 7.79 -3.50 7.76
N THR A 34 7.65 -3.91 9.03
CA THR A 34 6.62 -4.88 9.44
C THR A 34 5.24 -4.24 9.43
N LEU A 35 5.12 -3.00 9.89
CA LEU A 35 3.89 -2.21 9.84
C LEU A 35 3.41 -1.99 8.39
N ASN A 36 4.32 -1.66 7.48
CA ASN A 36 4.01 -1.56 6.05
C ASN A 36 3.30 -2.82 5.54
N ILE A 37 3.87 -4.01 5.82
CA ILE A 37 3.31 -5.29 5.35
C ILE A 37 1.94 -5.56 6.01
N ALA A 38 1.82 -5.31 7.32
CA ALA A 38 0.58 -5.53 8.03
C ALA A 38 -0.55 -4.64 7.49
N LEU A 39 -0.28 -3.35 7.28
CA LEU A 39 -1.26 -2.40 6.75
C LEU A 39 -1.62 -2.68 5.29
N GLN A 40 -0.68 -3.13 4.45
CA GLN A 40 -1.01 -3.62 3.11
C GLN A 40 -1.95 -4.84 3.17
N GLY A 41 -1.73 -5.74 4.14
CA GLY A 41 -2.64 -6.88 4.36
C GLY A 41 -4.04 -6.45 4.77
N VAL A 42 -4.13 -5.50 5.70
CA VAL A 42 -5.42 -4.90 6.10
C VAL A 42 -6.10 -4.24 4.90
N ALA A 43 -5.38 -3.47 4.09
CA ALA A 43 -5.91 -2.81 2.92
C ALA A 43 -6.45 -3.81 1.88
N VAL A 44 -5.65 -4.80 1.48
CA VAL A 44 -6.07 -5.84 0.52
C VAL A 44 -7.27 -6.63 1.04
N PHE A 45 -7.31 -6.92 2.34
CA PHE A 45 -8.42 -7.61 2.96
C PHE A 45 -9.70 -6.77 2.94
N LEU A 46 -9.65 -5.51 3.40
CA LEU A 46 -10.81 -4.61 3.45
C LEU A 46 -11.37 -4.30 2.07
N MET A 47 -10.51 -4.17 1.06
CA MET A 47 -10.92 -3.92 -0.33
C MET A 47 -11.37 -5.20 -1.05
N SER A 48 -11.38 -6.36 -0.40
CA SER A 48 -11.83 -7.61 -1.02
C SER A 48 -13.35 -7.64 -1.16
N PRO A 49 -13.91 -8.28 -2.21
CA PRO A 49 -15.34 -8.46 -2.36
C PRO A 49 -16.00 -9.12 -1.14
N TRP A 50 -15.30 -10.03 -0.48
CA TRP A 50 -15.79 -10.66 0.75
C TRP A 50 -15.97 -9.65 1.89
N ALA A 51 -15.02 -8.75 2.10
CA ALA A 51 -15.14 -7.72 3.12
C ALA A 51 -16.27 -6.73 2.79
N SER A 52 -16.43 -6.37 1.54
CA SER A 52 -17.52 -5.51 1.08
C SER A 52 -18.90 -6.15 1.34
N GLU A 53 -19.05 -7.45 1.06
CA GLU A 53 -20.30 -8.18 1.31
C GLU A 53 -20.60 -8.41 2.78
N THR A 54 -19.61 -8.39 3.67
CA THR A 54 -19.76 -8.66 5.11
C THR A 54 -19.59 -7.40 5.95
N ILE A 55 -18.36 -6.89 6.06
CA ILE A 55 -17.99 -5.71 6.85
C ILE A 55 -18.66 -4.45 6.28
N GLY A 56 -18.70 -4.31 4.95
CA GLY A 56 -19.31 -3.18 4.26
C GLY A 56 -20.78 -3.00 4.61
N HIS A 57 -21.54 -4.10 4.69
CA HIS A 57 -22.95 -4.04 5.12
C HIS A 57 -23.12 -3.60 6.57
N VAL A 58 -22.24 -4.05 7.47
CA VAL A 58 -22.27 -3.61 8.89
C VAL A 58 -21.93 -2.12 8.97
N LEU A 59 -20.90 -1.67 8.24
CA LEU A 59 -20.52 -0.26 8.21
C LEU A 59 -21.62 0.60 7.59
N TYR A 60 -22.31 0.11 6.56
CA TYR A 60 -23.47 0.81 6.01
C TYR A 60 -24.59 0.99 7.03
N GLN A 61 -24.91 -0.03 7.83
CA GLN A 61 -25.93 0.08 8.88
C GLN A 61 -25.55 1.14 9.93
N LEU A 62 -24.25 1.32 10.20
CA LEU A 62 -23.76 2.28 11.19
C LEU A 62 -23.64 3.71 10.64
N THR A 63 -23.25 3.86 9.38
CA THR A 63 -22.88 5.17 8.80
C THR A 63 -23.87 5.69 7.77
N GLY A 64 -24.73 4.80 7.22
CA GLY A 64 -25.60 5.11 6.08
C GLY A 64 -24.83 5.30 4.76
N LYS A 65 -23.55 4.87 4.68
CA LYS A 65 -22.68 5.03 3.52
C LYS A 65 -22.08 3.71 3.08
N TRP A 66 -22.00 3.49 1.76
CA TRP A 66 -21.39 2.31 1.17
C TRP A 66 -19.87 2.43 1.06
N ASN A 67 -19.20 1.30 0.91
CA ASN A 67 -17.76 1.17 0.61
C ASN A 67 -16.85 1.87 1.65
N VAL A 68 -17.29 2.02 2.89
CA VAL A 68 -16.48 2.64 3.96
C VAL A 68 -15.27 1.77 4.29
N GLU A 69 -15.39 0.45 4.16
CA GLU A 69 -14.30 -0.51 4.31
C GLU A 69 -13.18 -0.26 3.27
N ASP A 70 -13.56 0.05 2.02
CA ASP A 70 -12.59 0.39 0.97
C ASP A 70 -11.88 1.70 1.28
N TYR A 71 -12.60 2.72 1.75
CA TYR A 71 -12.00 3.97 2.21
C TYR A 71 -10.95 3.72 3.30
N ILE A 72 -11.29 2.92 4.33
CA ILE A 72 -10.34 2.56 5.41
C ILE A 72 -9.15 1.77 4.84
N GLY A 73 -9.39 0.89 3.87
CA GLY A 73 -8.34 0.17 3.15
C GLY A 73 -7.39 1.11 2.41
N HIS A 74 -7.90 2.14 1.77
CA HIS A 74 -7.09 3.15 1.09
C HIS A 74 -6.26 4.00 2.05
N ASP A 75 -6.81 4.39 3.20
CA ASP A 75 -6.05 5.07 4.25
C ASP A 75 -4.93 4.17 4.80
N ALA A 76 -5.22 2.87 4.98
CA ALA A 76 -4.20 1.90 5.38
C ALA A 76 -3.06 1.81 4.34
N TYR A 77 -3.34 1.91 3.04
CA TYR A 77 -2.29 1.98 2.01
C TYR A 77 -1.43 3.24 2.12
N ILE A 78 -2.01 4.40 2.41
CA ILE A 78 -1.23 5.65 2.61
C ILE A 78 -0.29 5.50 3.79
N VAL A 79 -0.78 4.97 4.91
CA VAL A 79 0.05 4.74 6.10
C VAL A 79 1.11 3.67 5.84
N ALA A 80 0.78 2.60 5.10
CA ALA A 80 1.73 1.58 4.68
C ALA A 80 2.86 2.16 3.81
N ALA A 81 2.50 2.96 2.80
CA ALA A 81 3.49 3.63 1.95
C ALA A 81 4.36 4.63 2.74
N SER A 82 3.78 5.33 3.72
CA SER A 82 4.54 6.20 4.63
C SER A 82 5.52 5.40 5.49
N ALA A 83 5.11 4.24 6.00
CA ALA A 83 5.96 3.37 6.82
C ALA A 83 7.15 2.80 6.03
N ILE A 84 6.99 2.44 4.74
CA ILE A 84 8.13 1.97 3.94
C ILE A 84 9.10 3.12 3.63
N VAL A 85 8.63 4.34 3.37
CA VAL A 85 9.50 5.51 3.22
C VAL A 85 10.28 5.78 4.51
N TYR A 86 9.62 5.70 5.68
CA TYR A 86 10.31 5.84 6.97
C TYR A 86 11.45 4.82 7.12
N ASN A 87 11.18 3.53 6.82
CA ASN A 87 12.19 2.48 6.85
C ASN A 87 13.36 2.74 5.88
N SER A 88 13.07 3.27 4.70
CA SER A 88 14.08 3.57 3.68
C SER A 88 14.95 4.77 4.07
N LEU A 89 14.36 5.82 4.63
CA LEU A 89 15.09 6.98 5.16
C LEU A 89 16.00 6.59 6.32
N GLY A 90 15.55 5.72 7.23
CA GLY A 90 16.36 5.24 8.36
C GLY A 90 17.60 4.43 7.95
N ARG A 91 17.68 4.00 6.68
CA ARG A 91 18.88 3.35 6.12
C ARG A 91 19.85 4.33 5.45
N LEU A 92 19.40 5.54 5.15
CA LEU A 92 20.16 6.52 4.37
C LEU A 92 20.61 7.72 5.19
N GLN A 93 19.97 8.01 6.32
CA GLN A 93 20.14 9.23 7.08
C GLN A 93 20.32 8.92 8.56
N ASP A 94 20.94 9.86 9.28
CA ASP A 94 20.92 9.84 10.74
C ASP A 94 19.51 10.11 11.30
N ASP A 95 19.27 9.78 12.57
CA ASP A 95 17.95 9.86 13.20
C ASP A 95 17.32 11.26 13.09
N ASN A 96 18.10 12.32 13.28
CA ASN A 96 17.60 13.69 13.28
C ASN A 96 17.24 14.19 11.87
N ALA A 97 18.06 13.87 10.86
CA ALA A 97 17.79 14.19 9.46
C ALA A 97 16.61 13.38 8.95
N MET A 98 16.54 12.10 9.26
CA MET A 98 15.43 11.20 8.93
C MET A 98 14.10 11.74 9.46
N GLN A 99 14.01 12.08 10.76
CA GLN A 99 12.78 12.60 11.36
C GLN A 99 12.32 13.91 10.72
N ARG A 100 13.25 14.84 10.44
CA ARG A 100 12.92 16.10 9.76
C ARG A 100 12.40 15.86 8.35
N SER A 101 13.08 15.01 7.58
CA SER A 101 12.68 14.66 6.22
C SER A 101 11.33 13.95 6.21
N PHE A 102 11.11 12.98 7.09
CA PHE A 102 9.86 12.26 7.21
C PHE A 102 8.70 13.20 7.56
N LYS A 103 8.85 14.02 8.60
CA LYS A 103 7.81 14.98 9.03
C LYS A 103 7.44 15.97 7.92
N GLN A 104 8.42 16.48 7.20
CA GLN A 104 8.19 17.50 6.16
C GLN A 104 7.61 16.90 4.88
N TYR A 105 8.16 15.78 4.40
CA TYR A 105 7.86 15.25 3.06
C TYR A 105 6.90 14.06 3.05
N VAL A 106 6.60 13.46 4.20
CA VAL A 106 5.73 12.27 4.28
C VAL A 106 4.56 12.52 5.20
N GLU A 107 4.82 12.79 6.48
CA GLU A 107 3.78 12.92 7.50
C GLU A 107 2.79 14.05 7.17
N ARG A 108 3.29 15.26 6.88
CA ARG A 108 2.42 16.41 6.57
C ARG A 108 1.53 16.19 5.34
N PRO A 109 2.07 15.77 4.17
CA PRO A 109 1.23 15.45 3.01
C PRO A 109 0.19 14.36 3.30
N ALA A 110 0.57 13.27 3.98
CA ALA A 110 -0.35 12.19 4.33
C ALA A 110 -1.45 12.65 5.28
N THR A 111 -1.10 13.43 6.32
CA THR A 111 -2.07 13.96 7.29
C THR A 111 -3.09 14.90 6.65
N ILE A 112 -2.70 15.69 5.65
CA ILE A 112 -3.62 16.55 4.90
C ILE A 112 -4.46 15.73 3.92
N CYS A 113 -3.87 14.73 3.28
CA CYS A 113 -4.53 13.92 2.28
C CYS A 113 -5.74 13.15 2.85
N ILE A 114 -5.60 12.48 4.00
CA ILE A 114 -6.65 11.63 4.59
C ILE A 114 -7.99 12.37 4.79
N PRO A 115 -8.09 13.53 5.45
CA PRO A 115 -9.37 14.22 5.62
C PRO A 115 -9.93 14.76 4.29
N VAL A 116 -9.09 15.13 3.33
CA VAL A 116 -9.56 15.57 2.01
C VAL A 116 -10.07 14.37 1.20
N LEU A 117 -9.46 13.19 1.33
CA LEU A 117 -9.99 11.94 0.78
C LEU A 117 -11.36 11.61 1.36
N LEU A 118 -11.54 11.74 2.68
CA LEU A 118 -12.83 11.52 3.31
C LEU A 118 -13.91 12.45 2.73
N ALA A 119 -13.60 13.74 2.56
CA ALA A 119 -14.53 14.70 2.00
C ALA A 119 -14.92 14.33 0.55
N THR A 120 -13.96 14.04 -0.32
CA THR A 120 -14.23 13.66 -1.71
C THR A 120 -14.96 12.31 -1.83
N PHE A 121 -14.63 11.34 -0.98
CA PHE A 121 -15.34 10.08 -0.87
C PHE A 121 -16.83 10.27 -0.51
N TRP A 122 -17.11 11.11 0.51
CA TRP A 122 -18.45 11.34 1.04
C TRP A 122 -19.36 12.10 0.09
N MET A 123 -18.79 12.98 -0.75
CA MET A 123 -19.50 13.80 -1.72
C MET A 123 -19.79 13.09 -3.04
N GLY A 124 -19.11 11.99 -3.33
CA GLY A 124 -19.19 11.29 -4.61
C GLY A 124 -19.91 9.94 -4.58
N ASN A 125 -19.93 9.29 -5.73
CA ASN A 125 -20.49 7.96 -5.91
C ASN A 125 -19.77 6.90 -5.05
N GLY A 126 -18.56 7.18 -4.57
CA GLY A 126 -17.82 6.29 -3.68
C GLY A 126 -18.63 5.86 -2.47
N ALA A 127 -19.27 6.81 -1.78
CA ALA A 127 -20.10 6.55 -0.60
C ALA A 127 -21.59 6.31 -0.92
N ALA A 128 -22.02 6.58 -2.15
CA ALA A 128 -23.43 6.55 -2.53
C ALA A 128 -23.84 5.26 -3.27
N VAL A 129 -22.92 4.64 -4.03
CA VAL A 129 -23.20 3.51 -4.91
C VAL A 129 -22.45 2.26 -4.43
N TYR A 130 -23.20 1.23 -4.03
CA TYR A 130 -22.63 -0.06 -3.67
C TYR A 130 -22.08 -0.82 -4.87
N ARG A 131 -20.85 -1.33 -4.73
CA ARG A 131 -20.27 -2.38 -5.57
C ARG A 131 -19.39 -3.26 -4.69
N ALA A 132 -19.44 -4.57 -4.89
CA ALA A 132 -18.56 -5.51 -4.20
C ALA A 132 -17.06 -5.33 -4.52
N ASP A 133 -16.76 -4.70 -5.64
CA ASP A 133 -15.42 -4.24 -6.02
C ASP A 133 -15.48 -2.73 -6.26
N PHE A 134 -14.83 -1.96 -5.41
CA PHE A 134 -14.84 -0.50 -5.43
C PHE A 134 -14.31 0.08 -6.75
N PHE A 135 -13.43 -0.64 -7.46
CA PHE A 135 -12.95 -0.19 -8.77
C PHE A 135 -14.05 -0.17 -9.85
N GLN A 136 -15.18 -0.85 -9.62
CA GLN A 136 -16.33 -0.89 -10.51
C GLN A 136 -17.38 0.17 -10.20
N VAL A 137 -17.21 0.99 -9.15
CA VAL A 137 -18.10 2.11 -8.86
C VAL A 137 -17.99 3.13 -9.99
N PRO A 138 -19.14 3.54 -10.63
CA PRO A 138 -19.11 4.52 -11.71
C PRO A 138 -18.50 5.84 -11.23
N THR A 139 -17.46 6.31 -11.91
CA THR A 139 -16.77 7.54 -11.55
C THR A 139 -17.61 8.76 -11.88
N ASP A 140 -17.82 9.62 -10.88
CA ASP A 140 -18.28 11.00 -11.01
C ASP A 140 -17.11 11.98 -10.76
N PHE A 141 -17.40 13.26 -10.75
CA PHE A 141 -16.38 14.29 -10.50
C PHE A 141 -15.66 14.09 -9.17
N TRP A 142 -16.41 13.84 -8.08
CA TRP A 142 -15.83 13.70 -6.74
C TRP A 142 -15.05 12.41 -6.57
N LEU A 143 -15.55 11.31 -7.14
CA LEU A 143 -14.83 10.04 -7.11
C LEU A 143 -13.58 10.08 -8.01
N SER A 144 -13.61 10.84 -9.12
CA SER A 144 -12.41 11.09 -9.91
C SER A 144 -11.37 11.90 -9.14
N ALA A 145 -11.81 12.96 -8.43
CA ALA A 145 -10.93 13.75 -7.55
C ALA A 145 -10.34 12.88 -6.43
N TYR A 146 -11.15 12.00 -5.83
CA TYR A 146 -10.70 11.01 -4.85
C TYR A 146 -9.58 10.13 -5.40
N TRP A 147 -9.77 9.55 -6.59
CA TRP A 147 -8.75 8.69 -7.20
C TRP A 147 -7.47 9.43 -7.54
N ILE A 148 -7.58 10.65 -8.06
CA ILE A 148 -6.39 11.48 -8.37
C ILE A 148 -5.63 11.80 -7.09
N LEU A 149 -6.32 12.16 -6.01
CA LEU A 149 -5.70 12.49 -4.73
C LEU A 149 -5.05 11.27 -4.09
N LEU A 150 -5.76 10.14 -3.99
CA LEU A 150 -5.25 8.88 -3.44
C LEU A 150 -4.06 8.36 -4.23
N CYS A 151 -4.26 8.13 -5.53
CA CYS A 151 -3.23 7.58 -6.38
C CYS A 151 -2.05 8.54 -6.56
N GLY A 152 -2.29 9.86 -6.61
CA GLY A 152 -1.26 10.88 -6.64
C GLY A 152 -0.38 10.84 -5.39
N THR A 153 -1.00 10.72 -4.21
CA THR A 153 -0.27 10.58 -2.94
C THR A 153 0.54 9.29 -2.88
N LEU A 154 -0.05 8.16 -3.31
CA LEU A 154 0.66 6.89 -3.35
C LEU A 154 1.81 6.90 -4.37
N LEU A 155 1.62 7.49 -5.56
CA LEU A 155 2.69 7.69 -6.55
C LEU A 155 3.84 8.52 -5.98
N TYR A 156 3.51 9.59 -5.25
CA TYR A 156 4.52 10.41 -4.58
C TYR A 156 5.30 9.62 -3.53
N LEU A 157 4.62 8.89 -2.63
CA LEU A 157 5.26 8.12 -1.57
C LEU A 157 6.09 6.95 -2.12
N LEU A 158 5.54 6.17 -3.06
CA LEU A 158 6.26 5.06 -3.69
C LEU A 158 7.42 5.56 -4.57
N GLY A 159 7.26 6.71 -5.23
CA GLY A 159 8.34 7.37 -5.96
C GLY A 159 9.46 7.83 -5.04
N TYR A 160 9.12 8.31 -3.85
CA TYR A 160 10.10 8.69 -2.83
C TYR A 160 10.87 7.46 -2.31
N ASP A 161 10.16 6.35 -2.02
CA ASP A 161 10.79 5.07 -1.68
C ASP A 161 11.69 4.54 -2.81
N ALA A 162 11.19 4.57 -4.05
CA ALA A 162 11.96 4.13 -5.21
C ALA A 162 13.28 4.92 -5.38
N ARG A 163 13.26 6.24 -5.15
CA ARG A 163 14.49 7.06 -5.15
C ARG A 163 15.47 6.62 -4.08
N ALA A 164 14.98 6.34 -2.86
CA ALA A 164 15.79 5.82 -1.78
C ALA A 164 16.41 4.45 -2.14
N MET A 165 15.63 3.57 -2.77
CA MET A 165 16.12 2.26 -3.24
C MET A 165 17.17 2.41 -4.34
N LEU A 166 17.07 3.38 -5.24
CA LEU A 166 18.10 3.65 -6.26
C LEU A 166 19.44 4.07 -5.64
N VAL A 167 19.42 4.78 -4.50
CA VAL A 167 20.64 5.11 -3.75
C VAL A 167 21.22 3.85 -3.10
N LEU A 168 20.38 3.07 -2.38
CA LEU A 168 20.79 1.84 -1.71
C LEU A 168 21.32 0.78 -2.69
N ARG A 169 20.84 0.76 -3.91
CA ARG A 169 21.30 -0.13 -4.98
C ARG A 169 22.77 0.05 -5.35
N ARG A 170 23.38 1.19 -5.04
CA ARG A 170 24.80 1.45 -5.30
C ARG A 170 25.71 0.59 -4.42
N ASP A 171 25.26 0.23 -3.23
CA ASP A 171 25.96 -0.72 -2.36
C ASP A 171 25.76 -2.16 -2.85
N PRO A 172 26.86 -2.90 -3.17
CA PRO A 172 26.80 -4.28 -3.66
C PRO A 172 26.06 -5.24 -2.73
N GLN A 173 26.15 -5.03 -1.41
CA GLN A 173 25.51 -5.89 -0.39
C GLN A 173 24.00 -5.70 -0.38
N SER A 174 23.53 -4.47 -0.56
CA SER A 174 22.10 -4.09 -0.53
C SER A 174 21.42 -4.22 -1.89
N ARG A 175 22.17 -4.32 -2.99
CA ARG A 175 21.68 -4.24 -4.39
C ARG A 175 20.52 -5.17 -4.70
N LYS A 176 20.61 -6.44 -4.31
CA LYS A 176 19.58 -7.45 -4.62
C LYS A 176 18.25 -7.08 -3.95
N ILE A 177 18.31 -6.76 -2.67
CA ILE A 177 17.11 -6.40 -1.90
C ILE A 177 16.53 -5.08 -2.40
N ALA A 178 17.37 -4.06 -2.65
CA ALA A 178 16.92 -2.78 -3.20
C ALA A 178 16.22 -2.94 -4.57
N ASN A 179 16.71 -3.83 -5.44
CA ASN A 179 16.05 -4.12 -6.71
C ASN A 179 14.66 -4.73 -6.53
N ILE A 180 14.48 -5.63 -5.56
CA ILE A 180 13.18 -6.27 -5.30
C ILE A 180 12.20 -5.22 -4.74
N TYR A 181 12.62 -4.37 -3.81
CA TYR A 181 11.81 -3.27 -3.30
C TYR A 181 11.45 -2.26 -4.39
N LEU A 182 12.41 -1.92 -5.26
CA LEU A 182 12.17 -1.05 -6.41
C LEU A 182 11.09 -1.63 -7.33
N PHE A 183 11.15 -2.93 -7.63
CA PHE A 183 10.16 -3.60 -8.45
C PHE A 183 8.76 -3.60 -7.79
N ALA A 184 8.69 -3.78 -6.46
CA ALA A 184 7.44 -3.65 -5.71
C ALA A 184 6.86 -2.24 -5.82
N SER A 185 7.68 -1.19 -5.60
CA SER A 185 7.25 0.20 -5.70
C SER A 185 6.77 0.56 -7.11
N VAL A 186 7.48 0.09 -8.16
CA VAL A 186 7.06 0.26 -9.56
C VAL A 186 5.72 -0.41 -9.83
N SER A 187 5.49 -1.63 -9.31
CA SER A 187 4.20 -2.31 -9.45
C SER A 187 3.07 -1.49 -8.81
N GLY A 188 3.26 -0.96 -7.59
CA GLY A 188 2.28 -0.08 -6.95
C GLY A 188 2.03 1.22 -7.72
N MET A 189 3.08 1.82 -8.27
CA MET A 189 2.93 3.01 -9.14
C MET A 189 2.13 2.70 -10.42
N LEU A 190 2.32 1.53 -11.02
CA LEU A 190 1.53 1.09 -12.18
C LEU A 190 0.06 0.89 -11.83
N ALA A 191 -0.28 0.34 -10.64
CA ALA A 191 -1.66 0.25 -10.17
C ALA A 191 -2.30 1.64 -10.07
N CYS A 192 -1.60 2.60 -9.46
CA CYS A 192 -2.07 3.97 -9.32
C CYS A 192 -2.23 4.68 -10.68
N ALA A 193 -1.27 4.54 -11.57
CA ALA A 193 -1.33 5.12 -12.91
C ALA A 193 -2.52 4.56 -13.72
N THR A 194 -2.71 3.23 -13.68
CA THR A 194 -3.86 2.58 -14.31
C THR A 194 -5.18 3.14 -13.77
N ARG A 195 -5.29 3.30 -12.45
CA ARG A 195 -6.52 3.82 -11.83
C ARG A 195 -6.78 5.28 -12.19
N ILE A 196 -5.76 6.13 -12.21
CA ILE A 196 -5.91 7.52 -12.67
C ILE A 196 -6.42 7.56 -14.11
N VAL A 197 -5.81 6.80 -15.01
CA VAL A 197 -6.22 6.77 -16.43
C VAL A 197 -7.66 6.32 -16.58
N THR A 198 -8.06 5.23 -15.89
CA THR A 198 -9.45 4.73 -15.97
C THR A 198 -10.47 5.65 -15.31
N SER A 199 -10.06 6.47 -14.33
CA SER A 199 -10.94 7.47 -13.73
C SER A 199 -11.13 8.71 -14.60
N LEU A 200 -10.11 9.08 -15.40
CA LEU A 200 -10.17 10.23 -16.31
C LEU A 200 -10.79 9.88 -17.67
N VAL A 201 -10.74 8.62 -18.06
CA VAL A 201 -11.33 8.13 -19.31
C VAL A 201 -12.40 7.07 -19.00
N PRO A 202 -13.66 7.49 -18.74
CA PRO A 202 -14.74 6.58 -18.30
C PRO A 202 -14.99 5.41 -19.24
N ALA A 203 -14.73 5.57 -20.54
CA ALA A 203 -14.87 4.50 -21.54
C ALA A 203 -13.93 3.30 -21.29
N LEU A 204 -12.80 3.50 -20.59
CA LEU A 204 -11.85 2.43 -20.26
C LEU A 204 -12.25 1.67 -18.99
N GLN A 205 -13.05 2.25 -18.10
CA GLN A 205 -13.42 1.65 -16.83
C GLN A 205 -14.11 0.29 -16.98
N PRO A 206 -15.16 0.09 -17.85
CA PRO A 206 -15.77 -1.22 -18.02
C PRO A 206 -14.86 -2.23 -18.73
N ILE A 207 -13.91 -1.78 -19.54
CA ILE A 207 -12.97 -2.65 -20.27
C ILE A 207 -11.92 -3.22 -19.30
N GLU A 208 -11.34 -2.36 -18.46
CA GLU A 208 -10.32 -2.71 -17.48
C GLU A 208 -10.94 -3.45 -16.28
N ASN A 209 -12.12 -3.01 -15.83
CA ASN A 209 -12.94 -3.62 -14.79
C ASN A 209 -12.16 -3.93 -13.48
N GLY A 210 -11.21 -3.07 -13.09
CA GLY A 210 -10.37 -3.22 -11.91
C GLY A 210 -9.28 -4.29 -11.99
N ARG A 211 -9.21 -5.09 -13.05
CA ARG A 211 -8.31 -6.27 -13.14
C ARG A 211 -6.84 -5.90 -13.12
N LEU A 212 -6.41 -4.93 -13.92
CA LEU A 212 -5.01 -4.51 -13.97
C LEU A 212 -4.58 -3.84 -12.66
N VAL A 213 -5.47 -3.05 -12.07
CA VAL A 213 -5.23 -2.43 -10.76
C VAL A 213 -4.99 -3.52 -9.71
N TRP A 214 -5.85 -4.54 -9.65
CA TRP A 214 -5.68 -5.67 -8.74
C TRP A 214 -4.38 -6.44 -8.99
N VAL A 215 -4.04 -6.72 -10.25
CA VAL A 215 -2.79 -7.43 -10.58
C VAL A 215 -1.58 -6.68 -10.05
N PHE A 216 -1.48 -5.37 -10.34
CA PHE A 216 -0.34 -4.57 -9.91
C PHE A 216 -0.33 -4.30 -8.41
N ALA A 217 -1.47 -4.06 -7.77
CA ALA A 217 -1.57 -3.84 -6.33
C ALA A 217 -1.22 -5.13 -5.55
N CYS A 218 -1.74 -6.28 -5.96
CA CYS A 218 -1.41 -7.58 -5.37
C CYS A 218 0.06 -7.94 -5.58
N ALA A 219 0.62 -7.68 -6.77
CA ALA A 219 2.05 -7.88 -7.03
C ALA A 219 2.90 -7.00 -6.10
N CYS A 220 2.55 -5.72 -5.94
CA CYS A 220 3.21 -4.80 -5.02
C CYS A 220 3.24 -5.38 -3.59
N GLY A 221 2.08 -5.74 -3.04
CA GLY A 221 1.95 -6.27 -1.68
C GLY A 221 2.71 -7.59 -1.47
N ALA A 222 2.57 -8.53 -2.39
CA ALA A 222 3.25 -9.83 -2.32
C ALA A 222 4.78 -9.66 -2.39
N ILE A 223 5.28 -8.80 -3.29
CA ILE A 223 6.73 -8.60 -3.45
C ILE A 223 7.31 -7.89 -2.23
N PHE A 224 6.65 -6.86 -1.67
CA PHE A 224 7.08 -6.23 -0.41
C PHE A 224 7.13 -7.26 0.73
N ALA A 225 6.12 -8.11 0.87
CA ALA A 225 6.07 -9.14 1.89
C ALA A 225 7.21 -10.14 1.75
N LEU A 226 7.44 -10.68 0.55
CA LEU A 226 8.50 -11.66 0.28
C LEU A 226 9.91 -11.04 0.45
N ALA A 227 10.13 -9.82 -0.04
CA ALA A 227 11.39 -9.09 0.10
C ALA A 227 11.75 -8.85 1.58
N SER A 228 10.77 -8.41 2.36
CA SER A 228 10.95 -8.17 3.80
C SER A 228 11.25 -9.44 4.57
N ALA A 229 10.53 -10.54 4.31
CA ALA A 229 10.80 -11.83 4.93
C ALA A 229 12.20 -12.36 4.58
N HIS A 230 12.58 -12.24 3.29
CA HIS A 230 13.91 -12.65 2.82
C HIS A 230 15.03 -11.83 3.46
N SER A 231 14.90 -10.50 3.46
CA SER A 231 15.86 -9.58 4.10
C SER A 231 16.04 -9.90 5.58
N TRP A 232 14.96 -10.17 6.31
CA TRP A 232 15.02 -10.54 7.72
C TRP A 232 15.75 -11.87 7.95
N ARG A 233 15.47 -12.90 7.15
CA ARG A 233 16.17 -14.20 7.24
C ARG A 233 17.68 -14.10 7.01
N ILE A 234 18.12 -13.25 6.09
CA ILE A 234 19.55 -13.00 5.87
C ILE A 234 20.16 -12.37 7.13
N LYS A 235 19.55 -11.31 7.67
CA LYS A 235 20.06 -10.63 8.89
C LYS A 235 20.17 -11.59 10.08
N THR A 236 19.17 -12.44 10.32
CA THR A 236 19.20 -13.39 11.44
C THR A 236 20.29 -14.44 11.30
N ARG A 237 20.56 -14.92 10.08
CA ARG A 237 21.67 -15.86 9.84
C ARG A 237 23.02 -15.24 10.14
N TRP A 238 23.25 -13.99 9.77
CA TRP A 238 24.49 -13.26 10.09
C TRP A 238 24.70 -13.12 11.60
N LEU A 239 23.66 -12.76 12.36
CA LEU A 239 23.72 -12.61 13.79
C LEU A 239 24.00 -13.91 14.55
N THR A 240 23.57 -15.06 14.01
CA THR A 240 23.87 -16.38 14.60
C THR A 240 25.26 -16.89 14.24
N SER A 241 25.76 -16.61 13.02
CA SER A 241 27.10 -17.04 12.61
C SER A 241 28.25 -16.22 13.22
N SER A 242 27.99 -14.99 13.68
CA SER A 242 29.01 -14.16 14.34
C SER A 242 29.15 -14.42 15.85
N ARG A 243 28.38 -15.38 16.41
CA ARG A 243 28.47 -15.81 17.81
C ARG A 243 29.29 -17.09 18.03
N HIS A 244 29.79 -17.66 16.96
CA HIS A 244 30.73 -18.82 16.95
C HIS A 244 32.07 -18.41 16.38
#